data_83370d3f1b2e6e2220a3126b7534fbef
#
_entry.id   83370d3f1b2e6e2220a3126b7534fbef
#
_cell.length_a   1.000
_cell.length_b   1.000
_cell.length_c   1.000
_cell.angle_alpha   90.00
_cell.angle_beta   90.00
_cell.angle_gamma   90.00
#
_symmetry.space_group_name_H-M   'P 1'
#
loop_
_entity.id
_entity.type
_entity.pdbx_description
1 polymer ?
#
loop_
_entity_poly.entity_id
_entity_poly.type
_entity_poly.pdbx_seq_one_letter_code
_entity_poly.pdbx_strand_id
1 'polypeptide(L)'
;MIKPLDEFLRSIDQADWHVSSSATDYPDNWHIPPHSHEKHQLIYAIEGVMVVHSALNQWTVPPSRGIWMPRGQVHSIRCVGVVKMRSVFIQPDAQLDLPGETCAVSVSTLLSELIKVSVGMRLPHPPNSREARVMRLILDELEILPTLPLNLPQPADPRLCRICAALQSNPGDNSTLAHWSERLNLDEKTIQRLFHRQTGMTFGQWRQQARLLLALERIAVGEKIIDVAGALGYDSPSAFTAMFRKHFGKTPSQFFR
;
A
#
# COMPACT_ATOMS: atom_id res chain seq x y z
N MET A 1 15.53 -12.89 -13.48
CA MET A 1 14.82 -14.09 -12.97
C MET A 1 14.40 -13.79 -11.54
N ILE A 2 13.13 -14.02 -11.18
CA ILE A 2 12.61 -13.81 -9.81
C ILE A 2 13.18 -14.94 -8.95
N LYS A 3 13.87 -14.62 -7.85
CA LYS A 3 14.39 -15.62 -6.90
C LYS A 3 13.25 -16.27 -6.12
N PRO A 4 13.39 -17.53 -5.69
CA PRO A 4 12.48 -18.12 -4.72
C PRO A 4 12.40 -17.28 -3.45
N LEU A 5 11.19 -17.13 -2.90
CA LEU A 5 10.95 -16.22 -1.76
C LEU A 5 11.83 -16.58 -0.55
N ASP A 6 11.93 -17.86 -0.19
CA ASP A 6 12.73 -18.32 0.95
C ASP A 6 14.25 -18.04 0.79
N GLU A 7 14.75 -18.10 -0.45
CA GLU A 7 16.14 -17.75 -0.74
C GLU A 7 16.35 -16.25 -0.61
N PHE A 8 15.39 -15.46 -1.13
CA PHE A 8 15.42 -14.01 -1.04
C PHE A 8 15.39 -13.54 0.42
N LEU A 9 14.44 -14.03 1.23
CA LEU A 9 14.31 -13.68 2.65
C LEU A 9 15.56 -14.03 3.43
N ARG A 10 16.09 -15.24 3.26
CA ARG A 10 17.37 -15.62 3.90
C ARG A 10 18.51 -14.68 3.52
N SER A 11 18.61 -14.27 2.26
CA SER A 11 19.66 -13.34 1.82
C SER A 11 19.53 -11.95 2.44
N ILE A 12 18.31 -11.50 2.73
CA ILE A 12 18.05 -10.23 3.40
C ILE A 12 18.35 -10.31 4.90
N ASP A 13 17.84 -11.34 5.58
CA ASP A 13 17.96 -11.46 7.04
C ASP A 13 19.40 -11.74 7.48
N GLN A 14 20.15 -12.52 6.68
CA GLN A 14 21.57 -12.83 6.95
C GLN A 14 22.54 -11.70 6.57
N ALA A 15 22.08 -10.69 5.83
CA ALA A 15 22.94 -9.58 5.44
C ALA A 15 23.21 -8.65 6.65
N ASP A 16 24.47 -8.58 7.06
CA ASP A 16 24.92 -7.77 8.21
C ASP A 16 25.20 -6.31 7.81
N TRP A 17 24.19 -5.65 7.18
CA TRP A 17 24.30 -4.26 6.76
C TRP A 17 23.15 -3.46 7.37
N HIS A 18 23.47 -2.26 7.90
CA HIS A 18 22.46 -1.36 8.45
C HIS A 18 21.38 -0.99 7.43
N VAL A 19 21.77 -0.81 6.17
CA VAL A 19 20.84 -0.54 5.05
C VAL A 19 21.23 -1.37 3.85
N SER A 20 20.26 -1.96 3.19
CA SER A 20 20.44 -2.64 1.90
C SER A 20 19.24 -2.39 1.00
N SER A 21 19.44 -2.49 -0.31
CA SER A 21 18.37 -2.27 -1.30
C SER A 21 18.25 -3.45 -2.24
N SER A 22 17.04 -3.73 -2.69
CA SER A 22 16.79 -4.75 -3.71
C SER A 22 15.91 -4.22 -4.84
N ALA A 23 16.01 -4.84 -6.00
CA ALA A 23 15.18 -4.61 -7.17
C ALA A 23 14.64 -5.92 -7.69
N THR A 24 13.34 -5.98 -7.87
CA THR A 24 12.67 -7.11 -8.53
C THR A 24 11.52 -6.59 -9.38
N ASP A 25 11.43 -7.04 -10.62
CA ASP A 25 10.34 -6.69 -11.51
C ASP A 25 9.39 -7.89 -11.58
N TYR A 26 8.11 -7.64 -11.27
CA TYR A 26 7.06 -8.64 -11.23
C TYR A 26 6.07 -8.45 -12.38
N PRO A 27 5.61 -9.54 -13.01
CA PRO A 27 4.54 -9.46 -14.01
C PRO A 27 3.21 -9.08 -13.36
N ASP A 28 2.25 -8.70 -14.21
CA ASP A 28 0.88 -8.46 -13.78
C ASP A 28 0.28 -9.68 -13.05
N ASN A 29 -0.55 -9.41 -12.06
CA ASN A 29 -1.20 -10.42 -11.21
C ASN A 29 -0.22 -11.34 -10.43
N TRP A 30 1.06 -10.99 -10.35
CA TRP A 30 1.97 -11.76 -9.50
C TRP A 30 1.57 -11.64 -8.03
N HIS A 31 1.67 -12.77 -7.33
CA HIS A 31 1.37 -12.83 -5.90
C HIS A 31 2.61 -13.25 -5.11
N ILE A 32 3.01 -12.40 -4.17
CA ILE A 32 4.02 -12.71 -3.16
C ILE A 32 3.25 -13.23 -1.94
N PRO A 33 3.41 -14.51 -1.57
CA PRO A 33 2.64 -15.12 -0.49
C PRO A 33 2.95 -14.49 0.88
N PRO A 34 2.14 -14.77 1.91
CA PRO A 34 2.39 -14.26 3.26
C PRO A 34 3.79 -14.62 3.76
N HIS A 35 4.54 -13.61 4.21
CA HIS A 35 5.89 -13.74 4.76
C HIS A 35 6.18 -12.60 5.74
N SER A 36 7.26 -12.74 6.49
CA SER A 36 7.84 -11.70 7.33
C SER A 36 9.36 -11.77 7.27
N HIS A 37 10.04 -10.75 7.74
CA HIS A 37 11.50 -10.67 7.82
C HIS A 37 11.94 -9.91 9.07
N GLU A 38 13.19 -10.09 9.48
CA GLU A 38 13.75 -9.52 10.73
C GLU A 38 14.18 -8.05 10.57
N LYS A 39 14.16 -7.50 9.37
CA LYS A 39 14.47 -6.10 9.10
C LYS A 39 13.22 -5.27 8.87
N HIS A 40 13.30 -3.97 9.15
CA HIS A 40 12.32 -3.02 8.65
C HIS A 40 12.43 -2.93 7.13
N GLN A 41 11.33 -2.65 6.45
CA GLN A 41 11.30 -2.52 5.00
C GLN A 41 10.52 -1.28 4.56
N LEU A 42 11.09 -0.48 3.68
CA LEU A 42 10.31 0.38 2.79
C LEU A 42 10.07 -0.38 1.48
N ILE A 43 8.81 -0.70 1.20
CA ILE A 43 8.38 -1.29 -0.08
C ILE A 43 7.96 -0.14 -0.99
N TYR A 44 8.63 0.02 -2.11
CA TYR A 44 8.38 1.07 -3.09
C TYR A 44 8.30 0.47 -4.50
N ALA A 45 7.49 1.03 -5.37
CA ALA A 45 7.47 0.68 -6.78
C ALA A 45 7.59 1.94 -7.65
N ILE A 46 8.45 1.87 -8.67
CA ILE A 46 8.59 2.95 -9.66
C ILE A 46 7.54 2.84 -10.77
N GLU A 47 6.93 1.68 -10.93
CA GLU A 47 5.89 1.39 -11.92
C GLU A 47 4.95 0.31 -11.38
N GLY A 48 3.67 0.34 -11.81
CA GLY A 48 2.63 -0.56 -11.35
C GLY A 48 2.06 -0.19 -9.98
N VAL A 49 1.08 -0.94 -9.52
CA VAL A 49 0.46 -0.77 -8.20
C VAL A 49 0.64 -2.04 -7.38
N MET A 50 0.96 -1.89 -6.11
CA MET A 50 1.02 -2.99 -5.16
C MET A 50 -0.19 -2.94 -4.24
N VAL A 51 -0.88 -4.07 -4.09
CA VAL A 51 -1.89 -4.26 -3.05
C VAL A 51 -1.25 -5.11 -1.95
N VAL A 52 -0.96 -4.47 -0.83
CA VAL A 52 -0.29 -5.10 0.31
C VAL A 52 -1.32 -5.45 1.36
N HIS A 53 -1.32 -6.69 1.83
CA HIS A 53 -2.23 -7.19 2.85
C HIS A 53 -1.47 -7.54 4.13
N SER A 54 -2.06 -7.22 5.25
CA SER A 54 -1.73 -7.75 6.57
C SER A 54 -2.98 -8.31 7.23
N ALA A 55 -2.88 -8.79 8.48
CA ALA A 55 -4.01 -9.40 9.19
C ALA A 55 -5.27 -8.50 9.29
N LEU A 56 -5.09 -7.19 9.47
CA LEU A 56 -6.19 -6.25 9.76
C LEU A 56 -6.28 -5.08 8.75
N ASN A 57 -5.38 -5.02 7.78
CA ASN A 57 -5.33 -3.89 6.84
C ASN A 57 -4.96 -4.34 5.43
N GLN A 58 -5.47 -3.59 4.47
CA GLN A 58 -5.04 -3.62 3.08
C GLN A 58 -4.59 -2.23 2.68
N TRP A 59 -3.47 -2.13 1.95
CA TRP A 59 -2.97 -0.88 1.37
C TRP A 59 -2.89 -1.01 -0.13
N THR A 60 -3.34 0.02 -0.85
CA THR A 60 -3.12 0.14 -2.30
C THR A 60 -2.05 1.20 -2.53
N VAL A 61 -0.90 0.77 -3.01
CA VAL A 61 0.32 1.56 -3.13
C VAL A 61 0.65 1.83 -4.59
N PRO A 62 0.29 3.02 -5.12
CA PRO A 62 0.60 3.41 -6.50
C PRO A 62 2.05 3.92 -6.62
N PRO A 63 2.55 4.15 -7.86
CA PRO A 63 3.86 4.75 -8.08
C PRO A 63 4.06 6.05 -7.28
N SER A 64 5.29 6.37 -6.94
CA SER A 64 5.67 7.50 -6.08
C SER A 64 5.15 7.42 -4.62
N ARG A 65 4.60 6.28 -4.23
CA ARG A 65 4.21 5.97 -2.86
C ARG A 65 4.92 4.71 -2.42
N GLY A 66 5.16 4.60 -1.12
CA GLY A 66 5.73 3.41 -0.50
C GLY A 66 4.87 2.92 0.66
N ILE A 67 5.20 1.76 1.15
CA ILE A 67 4.68 1.26 2.43
C ILE A 67 5.85 0.99 3.35
N TRP A 68 5.79 1.60 4.52
CA TRP A 68 6.69 1.31 5.62
C TRP A 68 6.18 0.07 6.35
N MET A 69 7.04 -0.92 6.48
CA MET A 69 6.76 -2.20 7.11
C MET A 69 7.76 -2.43 8.25
N PRO A 70 7.34 -2.34 9.51
CA PRO A 70 8.20 -2.72 10.63
C PRO A 70 8.57 -4.20 10.57
N ARG A 71 9.73 -4.55 11.17
CA ARG A 71 10.20 -5.94 11.27
C ARG A 71 9.13 -6.88 11.85
N GLY A 72 9.14 -8.14 11.44
CA GLY A 72 8.26 -9.19 11.96
C GLY A 72 6.79 -9.10 11.54
N GLN A 73 6.39 -8.06 10.79
CA GLN A 73 5.02 -7.93 10.31
C GLN A 73 4.75 -8.88 9.15
N VAL A 74 3.81 -9.81 9.35
CA VAL A 74 3.37 -10.73 8.28
C VAL A 74 2.57 -9.95 7.24
N HIS A 75 3.00 -10.05 5.98
CA HIS A 75 2.34 -9.40 4.86
C HIS A 75 2.44 -10.22 3.57
N SER A 76 1.51 -9.97 2.65
CA SER A 76 1.52 -10.49 1.28
C SER A 76 1.30 -9.35 0.31
N ILE A 77 1.72 -9.54 -0.96
CA ILE A 77 1.62 -8.48 -1.98
C ILE A 77 1.01 -9.06 -3.25
N ARG A 78 0.00 -8.39 -3.78
CA ARG A 78 -0.52 -8.63 -5.13
C ARG A 78 -0.10 -7.48 -6.04
N CYS A 79 0.51 -7.82 -7.17
CA CYS A 79 0.91 -6.86 -8.20
C CYS A 79 -0.26 -6.56 -9.15
N VAL A 80 -0.44 -5.29 -9.50
CA VAL A 80 -1.44 -4.80 -10.46
C VAL A 80 -0.70 -4.06 -11.57
N GLY A 81 -0.77 -4.58 -12.78
CA GLY A 81 0.13 -4.23 -13.87
C GLY A 81 1.55 -4.80 -13.64
N VAL A 82 2.47 -4.45 -14.52
CA VAL A 82 3.89 -4.77 -14.32
C VAL A 82 4.42 -3.90 -13.18
N VAL A 83 4.90 -4.54 -12.10
CA VAL A 83 5.41 -3.83 -10.92
C VAL A 83 6.94 -3.86 -10.90
N LYS A 84 7.56 -2.69 -10.99
CA LYS A 84 9.00 -2.52 -10.79
C LYS A 84 9.27 -2.17 -9.32
N MET A 85 9.35 -3.19 -8.50
CA MET A 85 9.56 -3.04 -7.05
C MET A 85 11.01 -2.70 -6.72
N ARG A 86 11.16 -1.78 -5.78
CA ARG A 86 12.44 -1.38 -5.17
C ARG A 86 12.24 -1.35 -3.67
N SER A 87 12.97 -2.14 -2.95
CA SER A 87 12.85 -2.21 -1.49
C SER A 87 14.12 -1.76 -0.82
N VAL A 88 13.96 -1.07 0.30
CA VAL A 88 15.05 -0.75 1.23
C VAL A 88 14.81 -1.52 2.51
N PHE A 89 15.82 -2.25 2.96
CA PHE A 89 15.81 -3.01 4.20
C PHE A 89 16.75 -2.36 5.21
N ILE A 90 16.28 -2.21 6.45
CA ILE A 90 16.95 -1.46 7.49
C ILE A 90 17.04 -2.33 8.73
N GLN A 91 18.24 -2.45 9.30
CA GLN A 91 18.44 -3.16 10.58
C GLN A 91 17.67 -2.46 11.70
N PRO A 92 17.08 -3.22 12.63
CA PRO A 92 16.30 -2.65 13.75
C PRO A 92 17.11 -1.74 14.69
N ASP A 93 18.42 -1.89 14.71
CA ASP A 93 19.35 -1.11 15.53
C ASP A 93 19.82 0.21 14.88
N ALA A 94 19.29 0.57 13.73
CA ALA A 94 19.70 1.75 12.96
C ALA A 94 19.37 3.10 13.65
N GLN A 95 18.86 3.12 14.89
CA GLN A 95 18.57 4.32 15.72
C GLN A 95 17.80 5.42 14.98
N LEU A 96 16.74 5.04 14.26
CA LEU A 96 15.87 5.94 13.53
C LEU A 96 14.53 6.10 14.25
N ASP A 97 13.98 7.32 14.28
CA ASP A 97 12.61 7.58 14.74
C ASP A 97 11.60 7.24 13.63
N LEU A 98 11.42 5.95 13.39
CA LEU A 98 10.54 5.43 12.35
C LEU A 98 9.21 4.96 12.94
N PRO A 99 8.09 5.00 12.17
CA PRO A 99 6.80 4.53 12.64
C PRO A 99 6.87 3.08 13.15
N GLY A 100 6.34 2.84 14.34
CA GLY A 100 6.23 1.50 14.93
C GLY A 100 5.16 0.62 14.27
N GLU A 101 4.31 1.21 13.42
CA GLU A 101 3.21 0.54 12.73
C GLU A 101 3.35 0.64 11.21
N THR A 102 2.76 -0.32 10.51
CA THR A 102 2.70 -0.31 9.04
C THR A 102 1.87 0.87 8.55
N CYS A 103 2.44 1.69 7.68
CA CYS A 103 1.75 2.84 7.10
C CYS A 103 2.21 3.11 5.66
N ALA A 104 1.29 3.66 4.86
CA ALA A 104 1.64 4.17 3.54
C ALA A 104 2.33 5.54 3.68
N VAL A 105 3.34 5.77 2.86
CA VAL A 105 4.19 6.97 2.91
C VAL A 105 4.36 7.60 1.53
N SER A 106 4.63 8.91 1.51
CA SER A 106 4.97 9.62 0.29
C SER A 106 6.47 9.55 0.05
N VAL A 107 6.90 9.02 -1.08
CA VAL A 107 8.30 8.94 -1.47
C VAL A 107 8.68 10.22 -2.24
N SER A 108 9.65 10.98 -1.73
CA SER A 108 10.17 12.18 -2.41
C SER A 108 10.90 11.82 -3.70
N THR A 109 11.04 12.78 -4.63
CA THR A 109 11.85 12.57 -5.84
C THR A 109 13.30 12.22 -5.47
N LEU A 110 13.85 12.89 -4.45
CA LEU A 110 15.20 12.62 -3.98
C LEU A 110 15.33 11.18 -3.47
N LEU A 111 14.45 10.75 -2.56
CA LEU A 111 14.46 9.37 -2.03
C LEU A 111 14.30 8.34 -3.14
N SER A 112 13.41 8.59 -4.11
CA SER A 112 13.22 7.71 -5.27
C SER A 112 14.53 7.52 -6.06
N GLU A 113 15.25 8.59 -6.36
CA GLU A 113 16.52 8.51 -7.09
C GLU A 113 17.62 7.84 -6.25
N LEU A 114 17.69 8.13 -4.95
CA LEU A 114 18.62 7.46 -4.03
C LEU A 114 18.37 5.93 -3.99
N ILE A 115 17.11 5.50 -3.91
CA ILE A 115 16.74 4.07 -3.93
C ILE A 115 17.17 3.42 -5.25
N LYS A 116 16.91 4.05 -6.40
CA LYS A 116 17.31 3.53 -7.72
C LYS A 116 18.83 3.35 -7.81
N VAL A 117 19.60 4.32 -7.32
CA VAL A 117 21.07 4.28 -7.33
C VAL A 117 21.59 3.21 -6.37
N SER A 118 20.97 3.06 -5.19
CA SER A 118 21.44 2.14 -4.14
C SER A 118 21.31 0.66 -4.52
N VAL A 119 20.37 0.30 -5.37
CA VAL A 119 20.17 -1.09 -5.85
C VAL A 119 21.40 -1.68 -6.55
N GLY A 120 22.17 -0.85 -7.25
CA GLY A 120 23.39 -1.30 -7.96
C GLY A 120 24.66 -1.28 -7.11
N MET A 121 24.59 -0.88 -5.86
CA MET A 121 25.77 -0.74 -4.99
C MET A 121 26.20 -2.09 -4.42
N ARG A 122 27.51 -2.31 -4.45
CA ARG A 122 28.10 -3.50 -3.82
C ARG A 122 28.21 -3.32 -2.31
N LEU A 123 27.87 -4.35 -1.57
CA LEU A 123 28.08 -4.44 -0.12
C LEU A 123 29.29 -5.35 0.14
N PRO A 124 30.18 -5.02 1.09
CA PRO A 124 30.23 -3.84 1.98
C PRO A 124 30.73 -2.57 1.29
N HIS A 125 30.38 -1.42 1.85
CA HIS A 125 30.94 -0.14 1.44
C HIS A 125 32.09 0.27 2.36
N PRO A 126 33.19 0.85 1.82
CA PRO A 126 34.18 1.50 2.67
C PRO A 126 33.54 2.64 3.48
N PRO A 127 33.90 2.81 4.76
CA PRO A 127 33.47 3.96 5.54
C PRO A 127 33.80 5.28 4.80
N ASN A 128 32.88 6.24 4.85
CA ASN A 128 32.99 7.55 4.17
C ASN A 128 33.05 7.51 2.62
N SER A 129 32.79 6.34 2.01
CA SER A 129 32.64 6.24 0.55
C SER A 129 31.39 7.00 0.06
N ARG A 130 31.28 7.17 -1.27
CA ARG A 130 30.05 7.70 -1.89
C ARG A 130 28.85 6.85 -1.55
N GLU A 131 28.99 5.53 -1.60
CA GLU A 131 27.99 4.53 -1.30
C GLU A 131 27.49 4.67 0.15
N ALA A 132 28.40 4.79 1.11
CA ALA A 132 28.06 5.00 2.52
C ALA A 132 27.25 6.30 2.73
N ARG A 133 27.63 7.39 2.03
CA ARG A 133 26.88 8.66 2.11
C ARG A 133 25.49 8.56 1.49
N VAL A 134 25.32 7.83 0.37
CA VAL A 134 24.00 7.59 -0.23
C VAL A 134 23.10 6.79 0.72
N MET A 135 23.62 5.73 1.34
CA MET A 135 22.87 4.94 2.32
C MET A 135 22.48 5.77 3.54
N ARG A 136 23.37 6.63 4.02
CA ARG A 136 23.04 7.55 5.12
C ARG A 136 21.94 8.53 4.72
N LEU A 137 22.02 9.13 3.53
CA LEU A 137 21.01 10.07 3.05
C LEU A 137 19.64 9.37 2.84
N ILE A 138 19.60 8.08 2.48
CA ILE A 138 18.36 7.30 2.46
C ILE A 138 17.73 7.25 3.86
N LEU A 139 18.54 7.01 4.91
CA LEU A 139 18.04 6.99 6.29
C LEU A 139 17.47 8.35 6.70
N ASP A 140 18.21 9.44 6.41
CA ASP A 140 17.77 10.81 6.71
C ASP A 140 16.42 11.15 6.02
N GLU A 141 16.22 10.73 4.76
CA GLU A 141 14.96 10.90 4.02
C GLU A 141 13.81 10.04 4.58
N LEU A 142 14.10 8.89 5.17
CA LEU A 142 13.08 8.01 5.76
C LEU A 142 12.48 8.59 7.05
N GLU A 143 13.24 9.33 7.85
CA GLU A 143 12.77 9.94 9.10
C GLU A 143 11.67 11.00 8.89
N ILE A 144 11.58 11.60 7.72
CA ILE A 144 10.68 12.71 7.41
C ILE A 144 9.51 12.32 6.50
N LEU A 145 9.24 11.03 6.30
CA LEU A 145 8.23 10.57 5.35
C LEU A 145 6.80 10.91 5.80
N PRO A 146 6.02 11.68 5.00
CA PRO A 146 4.62 11.93 5.30
C PRO A 146 3.79 10.65 5.14
N THR A 147 2.95 10.34 6.12
CA THR A 147 1.99 9.24 6.04
C THR A 147 0.79 9.57 5.15
N LEU A 148 0.19 8.55 4.54
CA LEU A 148 -0.90 8.70 3.57
C LEU A 148 -2.08 7.77 3.91
N PRO A 149 -3.33 8.21 3.70
CA PRO A 149 -4.53 7.40 3.96
C PRO A 149 -4.79 6.40 2.82
N LEU A 150 -3.84 5.51 2.54
CA LEU A 150 -3.95 4.48 1.50
C LEU A 150 -4.30 3.10 2.06
N ASN A 151 -4.76 3.04 3.31
CA ASN A 151 -5.19 1.81 3.97
C ASN A 151 -6.71 1.62 3.92
N LEU A 152 -7.13 0.37 3.90
CA LEU A 152 -8.51 -0.06 4.07
C LEU A 152 -8.56 -1.02 5.27
N PRO A 153 -8.98 -0.56 6.46
CA PRO A 153 -9.09 -1.42 7.62
C PRO A 153 -10.08 -2.56 7.37
N GLN A 154 -9.70 -3.79 7.70
CA GLN A 154 -10.54 -4.96 7.55
C GLN A 154 -11.18 -5.33 8.90
N PRO A 155 -12.52 -5.45 8.98
CA PRO A 155 -13.17 -5.87 10.20
C PRO A 155 -12.91 -7.35 10.47
N ALA A 156 -12.89 -7.74 11.74
CA ALA A 156 -12.79 -9.13 12.16
C ALA A 156 -14.16 -9.80 12.34
N ASP A 157 -15.24 -9.03 12.53
CA ASP A 157 -16.60 -9.57 12.70
C ASP A 157 -17.07 -10.21 11.38
N PRO A 158 -17.46 -11.51 11.36
CA PRO A 158 -17.85 -12.21 10.12
C PRO A 158 -19.00 -11.56 9.37
N ARG A 159 -19.90 -10.85 10.08
CA ARG A 159 -21.02 -10.15 9.47
C ARG A 159 -20.56 -8.93 8.69
N LEU A 160 -19.64 -8.16 9.27
CA LEU A 160 -19.02 -7.02 8.58
C LEU A 160 -18.11 -7.49 7.43
N CYS A 161 -17.38 -8.60 7.60
CA CYS A 161 -16.59 -9.20 6.53
C CYS A 161 -17.45 -9.50 5.30
N ARG A 162 -18.69 -10.02 5.49
CA ARG A 162 -19.64 -10.23 4.38
C ARG A 162 -20.01 -8.95 3.65
N ILE A 163 -20.25 -7.86 4.38
CA ILE A 163 -20.52 -6.54 3.77
C ILE A 163 -19.29 -6.09 2.98
N CYS A 164 -18.11 -6.10 3.60
CA CYS A 164 -16.87 -5.65 2.99
C CYS A 164 -16.52 -6.46 1.72
N ALA A 165 -16.62 -7.78 1.78
CA ALA A 165 -16.37 -8.66 0.64
C ALA A 165 -17.36 -8.39 -0.51
N ALA A 166 -18.65 -8.20 -0.22
CA ALA A 166 -19.65 -7.89 -1.24
C ALA A 166 -19.38 -6.53 -1.93
N LEU A 167 -19.04 -5.50 -1.15
CA LEU A 167 -18.70 -4.17 -1.68
C LEU A 167 -17.37 -4.14 -2.43
N GLN A 168 -16.41 -4.98 -2.07
CA GLN A 168 -15.16 -5.11 -2.82
C GLN A 168 -15.35 -5.89 -4.14
N SER A 169 -16.19 -6.93 -4.15
CA SER A 169 -16.51 -7.68 -5.37
C SER A 169 -17.44 -6.93 -6.34
N ASN A 170 -18.32 -6.07 -5.82
CA ASN A 170 -19.18 -5.18 -6.60
C ASN A 170 -19.09 -3.74 -6.09
N PRO A 171 -18.06 -2.98 -6.48
CA PRO A 171 -17.82 -1.62 -5.98
C PRO A 171 -18.91 -0.60 -6.36
N GLY A 172 -19.64 -0.87 -7.44
CA GLY A 172 -20.78 -0.06 -7.88
C GLY A 172 -22.03 -0.23 -7.01
N ASP A 173 -22.04 -1.20 -6.09
CA ASP A 173 -23.18 -1.45 -5.21
C ASP A 173 -23.48 -0.24 -4.31
N ASN A 174 -24.66 0.35 -4.51
CA ASN A 174 -25.17 1.49 -3.75
C ASN A 174 -26.16 1.09 -2.62
N SER A 175 -26.18 -0.21 -2.23
CA SER A 175 -27.02 -0.68 -1.15
C SER A 175 -26.83 0.13 0.12
N THR A 176 -27.96 0.43 0.77
CA THR A 176 -28.01 1.25 1.99
C THR A 176 -27.67 0.41 3.23
N LEU A 177 -27.47 1.10 4.34
CA LEU A 177 -27.30 0.42 5.62
C LEU A 177 -28.58 -0.35 6.03
N ALA A 178 -29.77 0.19 5.68
CA ALA A 178 -31.05 -0.47 5.87
C ALA A 178 -31.14 -1.82 5.13
N HIS A 179 -30.71 -1.86 3.86
CA HIS A 179 -30.63 -3.10 3.10
C HIS A 179 -29.74 -4.15 3.79
N TRP A 180 -28.59 -3.75 4.30
CA TRP A 180 -27.68 -4.66 5.02
C TRP A 180 -28.25 -5.08 6.39
N SER A 181 -29.00 -4.20 7.06
CA SER A 181 -29.73 -4.47 8.29
C SER A 181 -30.72 -5.63 8.11
N GLU A 182 -31.55 -5.57 7.09
CA GLU A 182 -32.49 -6.62 6.73
C GLU A 182 -31.77 -7.94 6.39
N ARG A 183 -30.76 -7.86 5.53
CA ARG A 183 -30.02 -9.04 5.04
C ARG A 183 -29.26 -9.78 6.13
N LEU A 184 -28.78 -9.08 7.15
CA LEU A 184 -28.00 -9.63 8.26
C LEU A 184 -28.84 -9.89 9.51
N ASN A 185 -30.11 -9.50 9.51
CA ASN A 185 -30.98 -9.49 10.68
C ASN A 185 -30.36 -8.76 11.89
N LEU A 186 -29.85 -7.55 11.65
CA LEU A 186 -29.23 -6.67 12.63
C LEU A 186 -29.78 -5.27 12.47
N ASP A 187 -29.95 -4.52 13.56
CA ASP A 187 -30.32 -3.11 13.42
C ASP A 187 -29.16 -2.25 12.87
N GLU A 188 -29.49 -1.18 12.15
CA GLU A 188 -28.54 -0.28 11.52
C GLU A 188 -27.54 0.34 12.50
N LYS A 189 -27.99 0.69 13.72
CA LYS A 189 -27.13 1.28 14.76
C LYS A 189 -26.07 0.29 15.20
N THR A 190 -26.43 -0.99 15.31
CA THR A 190 -25.48 -2.07 15.64
C THR A 190 -24.42 -2.22 14.55
N ILE A 191 -24.83 -2.27 13.27
CA ILE A 191 -23.88 -2.36 12.15
C ILE A 191 -22.95 -1.13 12.17
N GLN A 192 -23.47 0.07 12.31
CA GLN A 192 -22.71 1.31 12.31
C GLN A 192 -21.71 1.37 13.48
N ARG A 193 -22.14 0.97 14.68
CA ARG A 193 -21.26 0.88 15.86
C ARG A 193 -20.14 -0.13 15.68
N LEU A 194 -20.42 -1.29 15.09
CA LEU A 194 -19.43 -2.31 14.80
C LEU A 194 -18.42 -1.83 13.77
N PHE A 195 -18.85 -1.21 12.67
CA PHE A 195 -17.96 -0.59 11.69
C PHE A 195 -17.01 0.39 12.35
N HIS A 196 -17.55 1.37 13.08
CA HIS A 196 -16.73 2.38 13.73
C HIS A 196 -15.73 1.78 14.74
N ARG A 197 -16.18 0.82 15.54
CA ARG A 197 -15.31 0.18 16.55
C ARG A 197 -14.17 -0.62 15.93
N GLN A 198 -14.40 -1.29 14.80
CA GLN A 198 -13.40 -2.22 14.23
C GLN A 198 -12.54 -1.58 13.13
N THR A 199 -13.05 -0.57 12.45
CA THR A 199 -12.36 0.06 11.31
C THR A 199 -12.01 1.53 11.56
N GLY A 200 -12.52 2.15 12.62
CA GLY A 200 -12.42 3.60 12.83
C GLY A 200 -13.31 4.43 11.87
N MET A 201 -14.07 3.78 10.98
CA MET A 201 -14.83 4.41 9.91
C MET A 201 -16.33 4.13 10.05
N THR A 202 -17.17 5.04 9.54
CA THR A 202 -18.58 4.71 9.26
C THR A 202 -18.66 3.80 8.03
N PHE A 203 -19.78 3.09 7.86
CA PHE A 203 -20.05 2.28 6.66
C PHE A 203 -19.85 3.06 5.35
N GLY A 204 -20.35 4.31 5.29
CA GLY A 204 -20.20 5.16 4.10
C GLY A 204 -18.75 5.57 3.83
N GLN A 205 -17.98 5.91 4.87
CA GLN A 205 -16.58 6.24 4.75
C GLN A 205 -15.77 5.03 4.29
N TRP A 206 -16.01 3.86 4.87
CA TRP A 206 -15.32 2.63 4.46
C TRP A 206 -15.59 2.28 3.00
N ARG A 207 -16.88 2.34 2.56
CA ARG A 207 -17.25 2.09 1.16
C ARG A 207 -16.57 3.09 0.20
N GLN A 208 -16.55 4.37 0.57
CA GLN A 208 -15.89 5.40 -0.22
C GLN A 208 -14.39 5.14 -0.32
N GLN A 209 -13.74 4.77 0.78
CA GLN A 209 -12.31 4.42 0.81
C GLN A 209 -12.02 3.22 -0.07
N ALA A 210 -12.84 2.14 0.02
CA ALA A 210 -12.69 0.96 -0.82
C ALA A 210 -12.77 1.29 -2.31
N ARG A 211 -13.74 2.13 -2.71
CA ARG A 211 -13.88 2.62 -4.10
C ARG A 211 -12.67 3.42 -4.55
N LEU A 212 -12.15 4.30 -3.71
CA LEU A 212 -10.97 5.10 -4.02
C LEU A 212 -9.73 4.25 -4.25
N LEU A 213 -9.48 3.28 -3.38
CA LEU A 213 -8.31 2.40 -3.50
C LEU A 213 -8.42 1.51 -4.75
N LEU A 214 -9.62 0.99 -5.05
CA LEU A 214 -9.84 0.25 -6.29
C LEU A 214 -9.71 1.13 -7.54
N ALA A 215 -10.10 2.41 -7.46
CA ALA A 215 -9.85 3.36 -8.53
C ALA A 215 -8.36 3.48 -8.86
N LEU A 216 -7.48 3.51 -7.85
CA LEU A 216 -6.03 3.55 -8.05
C LEU A 216 -5.55 2.32 -8.84
N GLU A 217 -6.05 1.12 -8.51
CA GLU A 217 -5.69 -0.11 -9.21
C GLU A 217 -6.09 -0.05 -10.69
N ARG A 218 -7.34 0.34 -10.97
CA ARG A 218 -7.89 0.36 -12.34
C ARG A 218 -7.24 1.44 -13.21
N ILE A 219 -6.99 2.62 -12.65
CA ILE A 219 -6.30 3.70 -13.36
C ILE A 219 -4.85 3.32 -13.68
N ALA A 220 -4.17 2.61 -12.78
CA ALA A 220 -2.80 2.17 -12.97
C ALA A 220 -2.62 1.20 -14.15
N VAL A 221 -3.63 0.38 -14.45
CA VAL A 221 -3.64 -0.51 -15.63
C VAL A 221 -4.17 0.18 -16.89
N GLY A 222 -4.39 1.50 -16.83
CA GLY A 222 -4.74 2.32 -18.02
C GLY A 222 -6.24 2.38 -18.32
N GLU A 223 -7.13 1.96 -17.42
CA GLU A 223 -8.57 2.11 -17.64
C GLU A 223 -8.96 3.59 -17.74
N LYS A 224 -9.90 3.88 -18.61
CA LYS A 224 -10.39 5.25 -18.81
C LYS A 224 -11.17 5.72 -17.58
N ILE A 225 -10.99 6.97 -17.19
CA ILE A 225 -11.65 7.57 -16.02
C ILE A 225 -13.18 7.45 -16.09
N ILE A 226 -13.77 7.52 -17.27
CA ILE A 226 -15.22 7.35 -17.45
C ILE A 226 -15.69 5.94 -17.07
N ASP A 227 -14.92 4.91 -17.47
CA ASP A 227 -15.26 3.51 -17.17
C ASP A 227 -15.05 3.20 -15.69
N VAL A 228 -13.96 3.72 -15.12
CA VAL A 228 -13.67 3.63 -13.68
C VAL A 228 -14.79 4.27 -12.85
N ALA A 229 -15.21 5.50 -13.20
CA ALA A 229 -16.29 6.19 -12.49
C ALA A 229 -17.60 5.40 -12.52
N GLY A 230 -18.01 4.90 -13.70
CA GLY A 230 -19.23 4.10 -13.85
C GLY A 230 -19.17 2.79 -13.05
N ALA A 231 -18.07 2.05 -13.15
CA ALA A 231 -17.90 0.80 -12.43
C ALA A 231 -17.86 0.95 -10.90
N LEU A 232 -17.46 2.14 -10.40
CA LEU A 232 -17.46 2.46 -8.98
C LEU A 232 -18.77 3.08 -8.48
N GLY A 233 -19.80 3.16 -9.35
CA GLY A 233 -21.12 3.63 -9.00
C GLY A 233 -21.22 5.15 -8.83
N TYR A 234 -20.43 5.91 -9.60
CA TYR A 234 -20.56 7.37 -9.68
C TYR A 234 -21.43 7.76 -10.89
N ASP A 235 -22.32 8.72 -10.69
CA ASP A 235 -23.26 9.20 -11.73
C ASP A 235 -22.55 9.91 -12.89
N SER A 236 -21.32 10.38 -12.69
CA SER A 236 -20.53 11.03 -13.72
C SER A 236 -19.02 10.98 -13.45
N PRO A 237 -18.17 11.06 -14.49
CA PRO A 237 -16.73 11.21 -14.34
C PRO A 237 -16.33 12.47 -13.56
N SER A 238 -17.13 13.53 -13.64
CA SER A 238 -16.91 14.79 -12.92
C SER A 238 -17.11 14.61 -11.43
N ALA A 239 -18.17 13.90 -11.01
CA ALA A 239 -18.43 13.57 -9.60
C ALA A 239 -17.30 12.72 -9.01
N PHE A 240 -16.86 11.70 -9.74
CA PHE A 240 -15.69 10.88 -9.37
C PHE A 240 -14.43 11.73 -9.23
N THR A 241 -14.11 12.57 -10.22
CA THR A 241 -12.90 13.41 -10.23
C THR A 241 -12.90 14.39 -9.07
N ALA A 242 -14.05 15.02 -8.77
CA ALA A 242 -14.18 15.94 -7.64
C ALA A 242 -13.93 15.23 -6.30
N MET A 243 -14.50 14.04 -6.13
CA MET A 243 -14.32 13.22 -4.94
C MET A 243 -12.86 12.75 -4.80
N PHE A 244 -12.25 12.25 -5.87
CA PHE A 244 -10.85 11.82 -5.91
C PHE A 244 -9.90 12.97 -5.53
N ARG A 245 -10.11 14.15 -6.12
CA ARG A 245 -9.34 15.36 -5.79
C ARG A 245 -9.53 15.80 -4.34
N LYS A 246 -10.75 15.73 -3.81
CA LYS A 246 -11.03 16.03 -2.40
C LYS A 246 -10.22 15.13 -1.45
N HIS A 247 -10.03 13.86 -1.83
CA HIS A 247 -9.36 12.87 -0.99
C HIS A 247 -7.83 12.90 -1.14
N PHE A 248 -7.33 13.00 -2.37
CA PHE A 248 -5.89 12.90 -2.67
C PHE A 248 -5.23 14.26 -3.01
N GLY A 249 -5.97 15.35 -3.02
CA GLY A 249 -5.46 16.69 -3.35
C GLY A 249 -5.19 16.92 -4.84
N LYS A 250 -5.21 15.86 -5.66
CA LYS A 250 -4.92 15.87 -7.11
C LYS A 250 -6.03 15.17 -7.88
N THR A 251 -6.20 15.52 -9.16
CA THR A 251 -7.08 14.75 -10.05
C THR A 251 -6.47 13.38 -10.37
N PRO A 252 -7.28 12.37 -10.79
CA PRO A 252 -6.77 11.06 -11.18
C PRO A 252 -5.63 11.13 -12.19
N SER A 253 -5.77 11.97 -13.23
CA SER A 253 -4.74 12.15 -14.27
C SER A 253 -3.45 12.81 -13.78
N GLN A 254 -3.50 13.58 -12.69
CA GLN A 254 -2.33 14.22 -12.08
C GLN A 254 -1.67 13.33 -11.03
N PHE A 255 -2.39 12.36 -10.52
CA PHE A 255 -1.93 11.51 -9.42
C PHE A 255 -0.88 10.48 -9.89
N PHE A 256 -0.99 10.02 -11.13
CA PHE A 256 -0.10 9.02 -11.76
C PHE A 256 0.98 9.64 -12.68
N ARG A 257 1.06 10.96 -12.75
CA ARG A 257 2.14 11.71 -13.42
C ARG A 257 3.16 12.15 -12.35
#